data_ca1832a37e688d679674c34f12f3bdd9
#
_entry.id   ca1832a37e688d679674c34f12f3bdd9
#
_cell.length_a   1.000
_cell.length_b   1.000
_cell.length_c   1.000
_cell.angle_alpha   90.00
_cell.angle_beta   90.00
_cell.angle_gamma   90.00
#
_symmetry.space_group_name_H-M   'P 1'
#
loop_
_entity.id
_entity.type
_entity.pdbx_description
1 polymer ?
#
loop_
_entity_poly.entity_id
_entity_poly.type
_entity_poly.pdbx_seq_one_letter_code
_entity_poly.pdbx_strand_id
1 'polypeptide(L)'
;MKKKFAVLATLALLAATITPAQAAGSGYRYWGYFQAAPKATAWTAAMTGPTVDIADGSVEGWAFTFSSEAIPDATSPSVLPDFQSICGKTRAVAGKKRIAIVIDFGADYLAPTGEKPLKTVKRCITIDKKAQGIDVLGKVVRVRGDKSGLICGLG
;
A
#
# COMPACT_ATOMS: atom_id res chain seq x y z
N MET A 1 83.72 8.01 -17.87
CA MET A 1 82.47 7.29 -18.18
C MET A 1 81.59 7.33 -16.96
N LYS A 2 80.61 8.23 -16.88
CA LYS A 2 79.71 8.37 -15.76
C LYS A 2 78.26 7.98 -16.23
N LYS A 3 77.79 6.83 -15.78
CA LYS A 3 76.44 6.35 -16.04
C LYS A 3 75.45 7.09 -15.12
N LYS A 4 74.53 7.85 -15.71
CA LYS A 4 73.41 8.49 -15.02
C LYS A 4 72.25 7.52 -15.01
N PHE A 5 71.86 7.05 -13.83
CA PHE A 5 70.62 6.30 -13.64
C PHE A 5 69.46 7.30 -13.51
N ALA A 6 68.53 7.22 -14.40
CA ALA A 6 67.27 7.93 -14.31
C ALA A 6 66.24 7.05 -13.58
N VAL A 7 65.82 7.50 -12.39
CA VAL A 7 64.74 6.87 -11.66
C VAL A 7 63.43 7.47 -12.14
N LEU A 8 62.64 6.72 -12.87
CA LEU A 8 61.25 7.06 -13.17
C LEU A 8 60.38 6.76 -11.94
N ALA A 9 59.91 7.81 -11.28
CA ALA A 9 58.90 7.69 -10.25
C ALA A 9 57.51 7.67 -10.92
N THR A 10 56.88 6.51 -11.00
CA THR A 10 55.47 6.34 -11.43
C THR A 10 54.55 6.73 -10.28
N LEU A 11 53.96 7.90 -10.41
CA LEU A 11 52.90 8.37 -9.51
C LEU A 11 51.57 7.68 -9.92
N ALA A 12 51.18 6.65 -9.19
CA ALA A 12 49.85 6.02 -9.35
C ALA A 12 48.82 6.93 -8.71
N LEU A 13 48.04 7.67 -9.51
CA LEU A 13 46.86 8.38 -9.08
C LEU A 13 45.76 7.36 -8.73
N LEU A 14 45.53 7.09 -7.43
CA LEU A 14 44.30 6.44 -6.98
C LEU A 14 43.14 7.44 -7.17
N ALA A 15 42.42 7.31 -8.26
CA ALA A 15 41.11 7.94 -8.41
C ALA A 15 40.12 7.25 -7.44
N ALA A 16 39.95 7.80 -6.25
CA ALA A 16 38.87 7.41 -5.38
C ALA A 16 37.56 7.81 -6.07
N THR A 17 36.86 6.83 -6.62
CA THR A 17 35.47 7.02 -7.10
C THR A 17 34.61 7.28 -5.89
N ILE A 18 34.34 8.55 -5.61
CA ILE A 18 33.33 8.97 -4.64
C ILE A 18 32.01 8.64 -5.31
N THR A 19 31.44 7.47 -5.02
CA THR A 19 30.03 7.22 -5.35
C THR A 19 29.22 8.16 -4.48
N PRO A 20 28.39 9.06 -5.06
CA PRO A 20 27.49 9.86 -4.24
C PRO A 20 26.62 8.87 -3.46
N ALA A 21 26.68 8.95 -2.14
CA ALA A 21 25.69 8.31 -1.29
C ALA A 21 24.35 8.92 -1.71
N GLN A 22 23.55 8.15 -2.46
CA GLN A 22 22.17 8.54 -2.69
C GLN A 22 21.53 8.58 -1.31
N ALA A 23 21.22 9.80 -0.87
CA ALA A 23 20.39 9.99 0.30
C ALA A 23 19.14 9.14 0.05
N ALA A 24 18.94 8.08 0.82
CA ALA A 24 17.72 7.31 0.78
C ALA A 24 16.61 8.30 1.08
N GLY A 25 15.83 8.64 0.04
CA GLY A 25 14.79 9.65 0.14
C GLY A 25 13.89 9.32 1.32
N SER A 26 13.69 10.27 2.22
CA SER A 26 12.74 10.10 3.31
C SER A 26 11.35 9.90 2.72
N GLY A 27 10.59 8.96 3.27
CA GLY A 27 9.24 8.66 2.82
C GLY A 27 8.41 8.08 3.95
N TYR A 28 7.16 7.86 3.67
CA TYR A 28 6.19 7.41 4.66
C TYR A 28 5.61 6.05 4.26
N ARG A 29 5.48 5.14 5.22
CA ARG A 29 4.69 3.91 5.10
C ARG A 29 3.33 4.17 5.74
N TYR A 30 2.26 3.83 5.03
CA TYR A 30 0.90 4.07 5.48
C TYR A 30 -0.10 3.12 4.81
N TRP A 31 -1.33 3.14 5.29
CA TRP A 31 -2.45 2.42 4.69
C TRP A 31 -3.11 3.29 3.63
N GLY A 32 -2.87 2.98 2.37
CA GLY A 32 -3.57 3.58 1.24
C GLY A 32 -4.98 3.04 1.13
N TYR A 33 -5.95 3.91 0.86
CA TYR A 33 -7.34 3.55 0.64
C TYR A 33 -7.70 3.70 -0.83
N PHE A 34 -8.33 2.67 -1.36
CA PHE A 34 -8.70 2.55 -2.77
C PHE A 34 -10.13 2.08 -2.91
N GLN A 35 -10.76 2.47 -3.99
CA GLN A 35 -12.14 2.11 -4.30
C GLN A 35 -12.24 1.62 -5.74
N ALA A 36 -13.16 0.69 -5.96
CA ALA A 36 -13.64 0.34 -7.29
C ALA A 36 -15.18 0.35 -7.27
N ALA A 37 -15.76 1.20 -8.10
CA ALA A 37 -17.19 1.27 -8.28
C ALA A 37 -17.75 -0.07 -8.79
N PRO A 38 -19.06 -0.32 -8.68
CA PRO A 38 -19.66 -1.55 -9.21
C PRO A 38 -19.28 -1.79 -10.67
N LYS A 39 -18.77 -3.00 -10.95
CA LYS A 39 -18.25 -3.44 -12.28
C LYS A 39 -16.92 -2.83 -12.72
N ALA A 40 -16.32 -1.93 -11.95
CA ALA A 40 -14.97 -1.47 -12.26
C ALA A 40 -13.94 -2.61 -12.11
N THR A 41 -12.94 -2.61 -12.98
CA THR A 41 -11.87 -3.61 -13.03
C THR A 41 -10.51 -3.06 -12.63
N ALA A 42 -10.48 -1.77 -12.25
CA ALA A 42 -9.28 -1.07 -11.82
C ALA A 42 -9.53 -0.34 -10.49
N TRP A 43 -8.48 -0.16 -9.72
CA TRP A 43 -8.51 0.63 -8.50
C TRP A 43 -8.45 2.13 -8.81
N THR A 44 -9.18 2.91 -8.04
CA THR A 44 -9.05 4.36 -7.95
C THR A 44 -8.58 4.71 -6.55
N ALA A 45 -7.49 5.46 -6.43
CA ALA A 45 -7.06 5.97 -5.13
C ALA A 45 -8.13 6.91 -4.56
N ALA A 46 -8.53 6.68 -3.33
CA ALA A 46 -9.50 7.55 -2.68
C ALA A 46 -8.82 8.85 -2.24
N MET A 47 -9.35 9.97 -2.72
CA MET A 47 -8.87 11.31 -2.36
C MET A 47 -9.41 11.79 -1.01
N THR A 48 -10.37 11.07 -0.45
CA THR A 48 -10.98 11.32 0.86
C THR A 48 -10.78 10.12 1.76
N GLY A 49 -10.95 10.32 3.07
CA GLY A 49 -10.91 9.22 4.02
C GLY A 49 -12.08 8.24 3.84
N PRO A 50 -12.09 7.12 4.57
CA PRO A 50 -13.06 6.03 4.40
C PRO A 50 -14.45 6.32 4.96
N THR A 51 -14.75 7.56 5.30
CA THR A 51 -16.08 8.04 5.76
C THR A 51 -16.95 8.50 4.59
N VAL A 52 -16.94 7.76 3.50
CA VAL A 52 -17.70 8.02 2.28
C VAL A 52 -18.76 6.94 2.07
N ASP A 53 -19.85 7.31 1.41
CA ASP A 53 -20.87 6.37 0.99
C ASP A 53 -20.33 5.47 -0.13
N ILE A 54 -20.60 4.18 0.01
CA ILE A 54 -20.20 3.15 -0.95
C ILE A 54 -21.42 2.43 -1.49
N ALA A 55 -21.45 2.15 -2.78
CA ALA A 55 -22.57 1.50 -3.43
C ALA A 55 -22.55 -0.03 -3.25
N ASP A 56 -23.73 -0.69 -3.28
CA ASP A 56 -23.80 -2.16 -3.40
C ASP A 56 -23.07 -2.62 -4.66
N GLY A 57 -22.22 -3.63 -4.51
CA GLY A 57 -21.40 -4.14 -5.61
C GLY A 57 -20.03 -3.48 -5.76
N SER A 58 -19.67 -2.52 -4.91
CA SER A 58 -18.32 -1.93 -4.87
C SER A 58 -17.29 -2.88 -4.26
N VAL A 59 -16.02 -2.59 -4.56
CA VAL A 59 -14.88 -3.21 -3.91
C VAL A 59 -14.07 -2.13 -3.19
N GLU A 60 -13.84 -2.31 -1.90
CA GLU A 60 -13.02 -1.46 -1.05
C GLU A 60 -11.63 -2.08 -0.92
N GLY A 61 -10.60 -1.29 -1.18
CA GLY A 61 -9.20 -1.74 -1.17
C GLY A 61 -8.37 -1.01 -0.14
N TRP A 62 -7.57 -1.76 0.60
CA TRP A 62 -6.59 -1.23 1.55
C TRP A 62 -5.24 -1.85 1.24
N ALA A 63 -4.21 -1.01 1.11
CA ALA A 63 -2.86 -1.48 0.87
C ALA A 63 -1.87 -0.81 1.82
N PHE A 64 -1.02 -1.60 2.47
CA PHE A 64 0.12 -1.05 3.18
C PHE A 64 1.18 -0.68 2.16
N THR A 65 1.48 0.59 2.04
CA THR A 65 2.26 1.16 0.94
C THR A 65 3.28 2.17 1.43
N PHE A 66 4.10 2.66 0.51
CA PHE A 66 5.12 3.67 0.74
C PHE A 66 4.98 4.80 -0.27
N SER A 67 5.22 6.02 0.17
CA SER A 67 5.39 7.16 -0.74
C SER A 67 6.58 8.03 -0.32
N SER A 68 7.14 8.74 -1.29
CA SER A 68 8.22 9.71 -1.14
C SER A 68 8.11 10.76 -2.23
N GLU A 69 9.00 11.74 -2.26
CA GLU A 69 9.07 12.70 -3.38
C GLU A 69 9.29 12.01 -4.74
N ALA A 70 10.05 10.92 -4.77
CA ALA A 70 10.32 10.14 -5.99
C ALA A 70 9.20 9.16 -6.33
N ILE A 71 8.37 8.79 -5.36
CA ILE A 71 7.23 7.85 -5.49
C ILE A 71 6.04 8.49 -4.79
N PRO A 72 5.38 9.48 -5.43
CA PRO A 72 4.35 10.27 -4.77
C PRO A 72 3.04 9.51 -4.53
N ASP A 73 2.76 8.49 -5.36
CA ASP A 73 1.48 7.81 -5.34
C ASP A 73 1.52 6.52 -4.51
N ALA A 74 0.42 6.28 -3.77
CA ALA A 74 0.20 5.01 -3.11
C ALA A 74 0.08 3.87 -4.13
N THR A 75 0.75 2.76 -3.85
CA THR A 75 0.57 1.53 -4.63
C THR A 75 -0.75 0.87 -4.23
N SER A 76 -1.61 0.60 -5.22
CA SER A 76 -2.87 -0.10 -5.01
C SER A 76 -2.66 -1.55 -4.54
N PRO A 77 -3.72 -2.21 -4.01
CA PRO A 77 -3.63 -3.63 -3.71
C PRO A 77 -3.12 -4.44 -4.90
N SER A 78 -2.28 -5.44 -4.64
CA SER A 78 -1.64 -6.29 -5.66
C SER A 78 -2.63 -7.18 -6.44
N VAL A 79 -3.84 -7.34 -5.93
CA VAL A 79 -4.93 -8.04 -6.61
C VAL A 79 -5.93 -7.05 -7.19
N LEU A 80 -6.48 -7.36 -8.36
CA LEU A 80 -7.49 -6.53 -9.01
C LEU A 80 -8.81 -6.54 -8.22
N PRO A 81 -9.63 -5.47 -8.31
CA PRO A 81 -10.95 -5.44 -7.70
C PRO A 81 -11.90 -6.33 -8.50
N ASP A 82 -12.31 -7.43 -7.90
CA ASP A 82 -13.25 -8.38 -8.51
C ASP A 82 -14.38 -8.70 -7.54
N PHE A 83 -15.45 -7.91 -7.62
CA PHE A 83 -16.64 -8.12 -6.80
C PHE A 83 -17.25 -9.50 -7.04
N GLN A 84 -17.29 -9.96 -8.28
CA GLN A 84 -17.95 -11.22 -8.61
C GLN A 84 -17.21 -12.42 -8.03
N SER A 85 -15.88 -12.42 -8.09
CA SER A 85 -15.10 -13.50 -7.48
C SER A 85 -15.21 -13.52 -5.96
N ILE A 86 -15.33 -12.36 -5.31
CA ILE A 86 -15.35 -12.23 -3.85
C ILE A 86 -16.78 -12.40 -3.29
N CYS A 87 -17.79 -11.79 -3.93
CA CYS A 87 -19.16 -11.69 -3.44
C CYS A 87 -20.20 -12.44 -4.26
N GLY A 88 -19.84 -13.02 -5.41
CA GLY A 88 -20.81 -13.60 -6.35
C GLY A 88 -21.71 -14.70 -5.76
N LYS A 89 -21.23 -15.42 -4.73
CA LYS A 89 -22.00 -16.44 -4.02
C LYS A 89 -22.79 -15.90 -2.82
N THR A 90 -22.63 -14.64 -2.45
CA THR A 90 -23.33 -14.02 -1.32
C THR A 90 -24.67 -13.49 -1.78
N ARG A 91 -25.76 -13.94 -1.17
CA ARG A 91 -27.11 -13.49 -1.47
C ARG A 91 -27.32 -12.03 -1.05
N ALA A 92 -28.05 -11.28 -1.87
CA ALA A 92 -28.54 -9.95 -1.49
C ALA A 92 -29.55 -10.08 -0.34
N VAL A 93 -29.50 -9.14 0.60
CA VAL A 93 -30.40 -9.03 1.74
C VAL A 93 -31.12 -7.70 1.67
N ALA A 94 -32.45 -7.70 1.83
CA ALA A 94 -33.24 -6.46 1.82
C ALA A 94 -32.72 -5.49 2.90
N GLY A 95 -32.59 -4.21 2.54
CA GLY A 95 -32.10 -3.18 3.46
C GLY A 95 -30.57 -3.19 3.67
N LYS A 96 -29.83 -4.12 3.08
CA LYS A 96 -28.38 -4.23 3.17
C LYS A 96 -27.73 -4.02 1.81
N LYS A 97 -26.43 -3.79 1.82
CA LYS A 97 -25.55 -3.81 0.64
C LYS A 97 -24.43 -4.82 0.83
N ARG A 98 -23.90 -5.34 -0.26
CA ARG A 98 -22.75 -6.25 -0.30
C ARG A 98 -21.55 -5.50 -0.82
N ILE A 99 -20.50 -5.50 -0.05
CA ILE A 99 -19.23 -4.86 -0.39
C ILE A 99 -18.16 -5.93 -0.37
N ALA A 100 -17.37 -6.03 -1.43
CA ALA A 100 -16.15 -6.79 -1.41
C ALA A 100 -15.06 -5.94 -0.76
N ILE A 101 -14.21 -6.55 0.08
CA ILE A 101 -13.05 -5.88 0.65
C ILE A 101 -11.78 -6.67 0.35
N VAL A 102 -10.74 -5.95 -0.01
CA VAL A 102 -9.37 -6.45 -0.20
C VAL A 102 -8.47 -5.69 0.76
N ILE A 103 -7.71 -6.42 1.59
CA ILE A 103 -6.68 -5.85 2.46
C ILE A 103 -5.36 -6.48 2.09
N ASP A 104 -4.46 -5.68 1.53
CA ASP A 104 -3.12 -6.07 1.14
C ASP A 104 -2.11 -5.50 2.15
N PHE A 105 -1.44 -6.37 2.88
CA PHE A 105 -0.49 -5.99 3.92
C PHE A 105 0.88 -5.56 3.36
N GLY A 106 1.01 -5.46 2.04
CA GLY A 106 2.21 -5.01 1.36
C GLY A 106 3.30 -6.08 1.25
N ALA A 107 4.44 -5.68 0.71
CA ALA A 107 5.59 -6.55 0.56
C ALA A 107 6.44 -6.60 1.84
N ASP A 108 7.23 -7.67 1.99
CA ASP A 108 8.09 -7.92 3.17
C ASP A 108 8.99 -6.74 3.53
N TYR A 109 9.55 -6.05 2.51
CA TYR A 109 10.44 -4.90 2.75
C TYR A 109 9.72 -3.65 3.30
N LEU A 110 8.39 -3.60 3.24
CA LEU A 110 7.59 -2.55 3.83
C LEU A 110 7.24 -2.82 5.29
N ALA A 111 7.32 -4.07 5.73
CA ALA A 111 6.97 -4.43 7.09
C ALA A 111 7.89 -3.74 8.12
N PRO A 112 7.38 -3.37 9.29
CA PRO A 112 8.22 -2.92 10.39
C PRO A 112 9.26 -3.97 10.76
N THR A 113 10.38 -3.54 11.33
CA THR A 113 11.45 -4.44 11.77
C THR A 113 10.91 -5.49 12.77
N GLY A 114 11.13 -6.76 12.46
CA GLY A 114 10.65 -7.87 13.28
C GLY A 114 9.23 -8.35 12.97
N GLU A 115 8.53 -7.68 12.06
CA GLU A 115 7.19 -8.07 11.61
C GLU A 115 7.23 -8.70 10.21
N LYS A 116 6.21 -9.49 9.90
CA LYS A 116 5.96 -10.02 8.55
C LYS A 116 4.56 -9.65 8.12
N PRO A 117 4.36 -9.26 6.84
CA PRO A 117 3.03 -8.95 6.35
C PRO A 117 2.13 -10.18 6.42
N LEU A 118 0.88 -9.96 6.75
CA LEU A 118 -0.14 -11.01 6.68
C LEU A 118 -0.49 -11.29 5.20
N LYS A 119 -1.10 -12.44 4.96
CA LYS A 119 -1.64 -12.77 3.64
C LYS A 119 -2.77 -11.80 3.29
N THR A 120 -2.86 -11.45 2.01
CA THR A 120 -3.97 -10.63 1.48
C THR A 120 -5.31 -11.21 1.88
N VAL A 121 -6.14 -10.38 2.50
CA VAL A 121 -7.50 -10.73 2.90
C VAL A 121 -8.48 -10.31 1.81
N LYS A 122 -9.37 -11.22 1.42
CA LYS A 122 -10.50 -10.96 0.52
C LYS A 122 -11.77 -11.46 1.18
N ARG A 123 -12.76 -10.57 1.40
CA ARG A 123 -14.03 -10.94 2.03
C ARG A 123 -15.21 -10.20 1.43
N CYS A 124 -16.37 -10.86 1.40
CA CYS A 124 -17.64 -10.24 1.10
C CYS A 124 -18.34 -9.86 2.40
N ILE A 125 -18.73 -8.60 2.53
CA ILE A 125 -19.39 -8.06 3.72
C ILE A 125 -20.81 -7.63 3.33
N THR A 126 -21.80 -8.20 4.02
CA THR A 126 -23.19 -7.71 3.97
C THR A 126 -23.38 -6.74 5.13
N ILE A 127 -23.69 -5.49 4.81
CA ILE A 127 -23.72 -4.41 5.80
C ILE A 127 -24.91 -3.48 5.53
N ASP A 128 -25.20 -2.61 6.45
CA ASP A 128 -26.28 -1.62 6.34
C ASP A 128 -26.08 -0.70 5.13
N LYS A 129 -27.16 -0.26 4.49
CA LYS A 129 -27.09 0.64 3.33
C LYS A 129 -26.38 1.96 3.62
N LYS A 130 -26.44 2.44 4.86
CA LYS A 130 -25.80 3.70 5.29
C LYS A 130 -24.34 3.51 5.75
N ALA A 131 -23.84 2.27 5.82
CA ALA A 131 -22.48 2.01 6.24
C ALA A 131 -21.47 2.62 5.28
N GLN A 132 -20.34 3.10 5.82
CA GLN A 132 -19.25 3.72 5.09
C GLN A 132 -18.06 2.76 4.96
N GLY A 133 -17.02 3.15 4.22
CA GLY A 133 -15.83 2.32 4.02
C GLY A 133 -15.17 1.88 5.32
N ILE A 134 -15.10 2.77 6.31
CA ILE A 134 -14.54 2.45 7.62
C ILE A 134 -15.34 1.38 8.37
N ASP A 135 -16.66 1.37 8.21
CA ASP A 135 -17.52 0.36 8.84
C ASP A 135 -17.28 -1.02 8.21
N VAL A 136 -17.03 -1.06 6.89
CA VAL A 136 -16.69 -2.30 6.19
C VAL A 136 -15.34 -2.83 6.66
N LEU A 137 -14.33 -1.97 6.77
CA LEU A 137 -13.01 -2.34 7.27
C LEU A 137 -13.08 -2.92 8.69
N GLY A 138 -13.81 -2.24 9.58
CA GLY A 138 -13.99 -2.65 10.98
C GLY A 138 -14.74 -3.98 11.16
N LYS A 139 -15.43 -4.50 10.13
CA LYS A 139 -16.02 -5.86 10.14
C LYS A 139 -15.01 -6.97 9.86
N VAL A 140 -13.85 -6.64 9.35
CA VAL A 140 -12.85 -7.63 8.90
C VAL A 140 -11.63 -7.66 9.80
N VAL A 141 -11.16 -6.48 10.22
CA VAL A 141 -9.94 -6.32 11.01
C VAL A 141 -10.15 -5.33 12.15
N ARG A 142 -9.32 -5.44 13.19
CA ARG A 142 -9.25 -4.42 14.22
C ARG A 142 -8.49 -3.22 13.65
N VAL A 143 -9.13 -2.06 13.62
CA VAL A 143 -8.51 -0.81 13.18
C VAL A 143 -7.90 -0.11 14.37
N ARG A 144 -6.60 0.22 14.30
CA ARG A 144 -5.93 1.11 15.24
C ARG A 144 -5.70 2.44 14.54
N GLY A 145 -6.32 3.48 15.06
CA GLY A 145 -6.14 4.85 14.60
C GLY A 145 -5.51 5.73 15.67
N ASP A 146 -4.94 6.84 15.27
CA ASP A 146 -4.51 7.91 16.15
C ASP A 146 -5.63 8.96 16.35
N LYS A 147 -5.33 10.00 17.14
CA LYS A 147 -6.28 11.10 17.39
C LYS A 147 -6.59 11.95 16.15
N SER A 148 -5.74 11.90 15.12
CA SER A 148 -5.95 12.61 13.84
C SER A 148 -6.82 11.82 12.85
N GLY A 149 -7.16 10.57 13.16
CA GLY A 149 -7.90 9.68 12.29
C GLY A 149 -7.03 8.87 11.33
N LEU A 150 -5.69 8.97 11.42
CA LEU A 150 -4.78 8.15 10.64
C LEU A 150 -4.83 6.69 11.12
N ILE A 151 -4.91 5.77 10.17
CA ILE A 151 -4.84 4.34 10.47
C ILE A 151 -3.38 3.95 10.71
N CYS A 152 -3.09 3.59 11.96
CA CYS A 152 -1.75 3.18 12.39
C CYS A 152 -1.52 1.69 12.27
N GLY A 153 -2.57 0.88 12.16
CA GLY A 153 -2.45 -0.57 12.02
C GLY A 153 -3.78 -1.26 11.80
N LEU A 154 -3.71 -2.40 11.12
CA LEU A 154 -4.79 -3.34 10.87
C LEU A 154 -4.39 -4.72 11.38
N GLY A 155 -5.22 -5.35 12.23
CA GLY A 155 -4.90 -6.68 12.78
C GLY A 155 -5.92 -7.19 13.78
#